data_ff781c9be39e4e29a59ecc0a58bddadc
#
_entry.id   ff781c9be39e4e29a59ecc0a58bddadc
#
_cell.length_a   1.000
_cell.length_b   1.000
_cell.length_c   1.000
_cell.angle_alpha   90.00
_cell.angle_beta   90.00
_cell.angle_gamma   90.00
#
_symmetry.space_group_name_H-M   'P 1'
#
loop_
_entity.id
_entity.type
_entity.pdbx_description
1 polymer ?
#
loop_
_entity_poly.entity_id
_entity_poly.type
_entity_poly.pdbx_seq_one_letter_code
_entity_poly.pdbx_strand_id
1 'polypeptide(L)'
;MSANAALRCSNFDERRDKAMALFAAKGFGQVSMRELAAHVGLTAGSLYHHFPSKQDLLYDLIEELYEELQATLDQGRKALARGKPALPAVIAAHWQLHAERGLQFRLADRDLCCLSDQQQARLALVRLRYQAGLLKLVAPQTRLSGPALVATGQALGTLLNQLPGWLQGRGLAEDEGLRLMQSLLLGVIERTLKDAVI
;
A
#
# COMPACT_ATOMS: atom_id res chain seq x y z
N MET A 1 8.37 -10.04 -26.72
CA MET A 1 8.37 -10.85 -25.46
C MET A 1 7.69 -12.18 -25.79
N SER A 2 8.35 -13.31 -25.48
CA SER A 2 7.88 -14.65 -25.86
C SER A 2 6.66 -15.05 -25.02
N ALA A 3 5.65 -15.68 -25.62
CA ALA A 3 4.44 -16.21 -24.96
C ALA A 3 4.78 -17.08 -23.72
N ASN A 4 5.93 -17.75 -23.74
CA ASN A 4 6.43 -18.58 -22.64
C ASN A 4 6.93 -17.76 -21.43
N ALA A 5 7.37 -16.52 -21.61
CA ALA A 5 7.75 -15.61 -20.53
C ALA A 5 6.49 -15.02 -19.87
N ALA A 6 5.48 -14.67 -20.65
CA ALA A 6 4.19 -14.18 -20.15
C ALA A 6 3.43 -15.24 -19.32
N LEU A 7 3.44 -16.51 -19.77
CA LEU A 7 2.86 -17.64 -19.02
C LEU A 7 3.61 -17.94 -17.70
N ARG A 8 4.93 -17.75 -17.67
CA ARG A 8 5.72 -17.92 -16.44
C ARG A 8 5.46 -16.80 -15.45
N CYS A 9 5.33 -15.54 -15.89
CA CYS A 9 4.92 -14.41 -15.07
C CYS A 9 3.52 -14.64 -14.49
N SER A 10 2.54 -14.97 -15.31
CA SER A 10 1.16 -15.24 -14.88
C SER A 10 1.07 -16.35 -13.82
N ASN A 11 1.83 -17.45 -13.97
CA ASN A 11 1.89 -18.52 -12.97
C ASN A 11 2.55 -18.09 -11.65
N PHE A 12 3.49 -17.17 -11.70
CA PHE A 12 4.16 -16.67 -10.51
C PHE A 12 3.25 -15.73 -9.72
N ASP A 13 2.57 -14.81 -10.41
CA ASP A 13 1.62 -13.88 -9.80
C ASP A 13 0.45 -14.62 -9.15
N GLU A 14 -0.12 -15.63 -9.83
CA GLU A 14 -1.18 -16.47 -9.25
C GLU A 14 -0.73 -17.18 -7.97
N ARG A 15 0.53 -17.64 -7.91
CA ARG A 15 1.08 -18.26 -6.70
C ARG A 15 1.28 -17.27 -5.56
N ARG A 16 1.67 -16.04 -5.86
CA ARG A 16 1.77 -14.96 -4.88
C ARG A 16 0.40 -14.62 -4.30
N ASP A 17 -0.63 -14.54 -5.14
CA ASP A 17 -2.01 -14.31 -4.71
C ASP A 17 -2.51 -15.42 -3.78
N LYS A 18 -2.23 -16.69 -4.11
CA LYS A 18 -2.54 -17.85 -3.23
C LYS A 18 -1.79 -17.76 -1.90
N ALA A 19 -0.52 -17.36 -1.92
CA ALA A 19 0.26 -17.18 -0.68
C ALA A 19 -0.33 -16.07 0.19
N MET A 20 -0.69 -14.93 -0.40
CA MET A 20 -1.36 -13.82 0.30
C MET A 20 -2.68 -14.26 0.92
N ALA A 21 -3.51 -14.99 0.17
CA ALA A 21 -4.79 -15.50 0.65
C ALA A 21 -4.59 -16.44 1.86
N LEU A 22 -3.57 -17.30 1.82
CA LEU A 22 -3.24 -18.20 2.92
C LEU A 22 -2.79 -17.43 4.17
N PHE A 23 -1.89 -16.45 4.02
CA PHE A 23 -1.44 -15.60 5.12
C PHE A 23 -2.61 -14.78 5.71
N ALA A 24 -3.47 -14.26 4.85
CA ALA A 24 -4.64 -13.50 5.30
C ALA A 24 -5.64 -14.36 6.10
N ALA A 25 -5.85 -15.60 5.67
CA ALA A 25 -6.81 -16.52 6.28
C ALA A 25 -6.32 -17.12 7.61
N LYS A 26 -5.07 -17.60 7.65
CA LYS A 26 -4.52 -18.31 8.82
C LYS A 26 -3.67 -17.44 9.75
N GLY A 27 -3.20 -16.31 9.27
CA GLY A 27 -2.17 -15.50 9.91
C GLY A 27 -0.77 -15.95 9.53
N PHE A 28 0.11 -14.98 9.26
CA PHE A 28 1.48 -15.24 8.82
C PHE A 28 2.26 -16.17 9.76
N GLY A 29 2.11 -15.97 11.08
CA GLY A 29 2.82 -16.74 12.09
C GLY A 29 2.49 -18.25 12.07
N GLN A 30 1.26 -18.60 11.70
CA GLN A 30 0.76 -19.98 11.74
C GLN A 30 1.09 -20.80 10.47
N VAL A 31 1.52 -20.14 9.39
CA VAL A 31 1.81 -20.80 8.12
C VAL A 31 3.27 -21.25 8.08
N SER A 32 3.51 -22.54 7.86
CA SER A 32 4.86 -23.08 7.62
C SER A 32 5.24 -22.99 6.14
N MET A 33 6.56 -23.01 5.83
CA MET A 33 7.05 -23.05 4.43
C MET A 33 6.57 -24.30 3.67
N ARG A 34 6.40 -25.44 4.36
CA ARG A 34 5.89 -26.68 3.73
C ARG A 34 4.42 -26.55 3.35
N GLU A 35 3.62 -26.00 4.25
CA GLU A 35 2.20 -25.74 4.02
C GLU A 35 2.01 -24.69 2.90
N LEU A 36 2.81 -23.64 2.93
CA LEU A 36 2.80 -22.61 1.88
C LEU A 36 3.12 -23.21 0.52
N ALA A 37 4.20 -24.02 0.41
CA ALA A 37 4.58 -24.69 -0.84
C ALA A 37 3.44 -25.57 -1.36
N ALA A 38 2.85 -26.41 -0.52
CA ALA A 38 1.71 -27.26 -0.90
C ALA A 38 0.51 -26.43 -1.40
N HIS A 39 0.20 -25.32 -0.69
CA HIS A 39 -0.93 -24.45 -1.05
C HIS A 39 -0.74 -23.75 -2.41
N VAL A 40 0.49 -23.32 -2.73
CA VAL A 40 0.80 -22.66 -4.02
C VAL A 40 1.12 -23.66 -5.14
N GLY A 41 1.03 -24.95 -4.88
CA GLY A 41 1.29 -26.01 -5.87
C GLY A 41 2.76 -26.21 -6.22
N LEU A 42 3.64 -26.04 -5.21
CA LEU A 42 5.09 -26.23 -5.34
C LEU A 42 5.60 -27.28 -4.35
N THR A 43 6.77 -27.84 -4.63
CA THR A 43 7.56 -28.54 -3.60
C THR A 43 8.22 -27.53 -2.66
N ALA A 44 8.50 -27.93 -1.41
CA ALA A 44 9.21 -27.07 -0.47
C ALA A 44 10.56 -26.62 -1.04
N GLY A 45 11.31 -27.51 -1.68
CA GLY A 45 12.60 -27.18 -2.33
C GLY A 45 12.46 -26.14 -3.43
N SER A 46 11.42 -26.24 -4.26
CA SER A 46 11.13 -25.23 -5.30
C SER A 46 10.78 -23.89 -4.70
N LEU A 47 10.00 -23.84 -3.60
CA LEU A 47 9.66 -22.59 -2.93
C LEU A 47 10.90 -21.94 -2.30
N TYR A 48 11.76 -22.70 -1.64
CA TYR A 48 13.02 -22.19 -1.07
C TYR A 48 13.99 -21.65 -2.12
N HIS A 49 13.91 -22.17 -3.36
CA HIS A 49 14.71 -21.61 -4.46
C HIS A 49 14.28 -20.18 -4.85
N HIS A 50 12.99 -19.86 -4.70
CA HIS A 50 12.45 -18.52 -4.97
C HIS A 50 12.53 -17.60 -3.76
N PHE A 51 12.20 -18.12 -2.59
CA PHE A 51 12.15 -17.37 -1.33
C PHE A 51 12.88 -18.14 -0.24
N PRO A 52 14.06 -17.67 0.21
CA PRO A 52 14.83 -18.30 1.29
C PRO A 52 14.04 -18.47 2.58
N SER A 53 13.09 -17.58 2.85
CA SER A 53 12.19 -17.64 4.00
C SER A 53 10.80 -17.09 3.64
N LYS A 54 9.81 -17.36 4.52
CA LYS A 54 8.49 -16.75 4.37
C LYS A 54 8.50 -15.23 4.64
N GLN A 55 9.48 -14.76 5.44
CA GLN A 55 9.69 -13.33 5.65
C GLN A 55 10.14 -12.63 4.36
N ASP A 56 10.98 -13.27 3.54
CA ASP A 56 11.39 -12.69 2.26
C ASP A 56 10.21 -12.56 1.31
N LEU A 57 9.35 -13.58 1.23
CA LEU A 57 8.11 -13.47 0.46
C LEU A 57 7.18 -12.37 1.00
N LEU A 58 6.99 -12.28 2.32
CA LEU A 58 6.17 -11.22 2.90
C LEU A 58 6.75 -9.83 2.63
N TYR A 59 8.07 -9.70 2.73
CA TYR A 59 8.77 -8.46 2.42
C TYR A 59 8.54 -8.03 0.97
N ASP A 60 8.73 -8.93 0.00
CA ASP A 60 8.49 -8.65 -1.42
C ASP A 60 7.05 -8.20 -1.69
N LEU A 61 6.07 -8.89 -1.08
CA LEU A 61 4.66 -8.53 -1.22
C LEU A 61 4.35 -7.13 -0.69
N ILE A 62 4.94 -6.76 0.45
CA ILE A 62 4.74 -5.43 1.05
C ILE A 62 5.52 -4.36 0.29
N GLU A 63 6.74 -4.64 -0.14
CA GLU A 63 7.57 -3.71 -0.92
C GLU A 63 6.89 -3.35 -2.24
N GLU A 64 6.35 -4.34 -2.97
CA GLU A 64 5.58 -4.13 -4.20
C GLU A 64 4.37 -3.22 -3.97
N LEU A 65 3.62 -3.42 -2.88
CA LEU A 65 2.51 -2.52 -2.54
C LEU A 65 2.98 -1.07 -2.39
N TYR A 66 4.13 -0.86 -1.75
CA TYR A 66 4.66 0.51 -1.60
C TYR A 66 5.19 1.10 -2.91
N GLU A 67 5.67 0.27 -3.85
CA GLU A 67 6.00 0.73 -5.21
C GLU A 67 4.73 1.16 -5.96
N GLU A 68 3.66 0.38 -5.87
CA GLU A 68 2.36 0.74 -6.46
C GLU A 68 1.77 2.00 -5.80
N LEU A 69 1.90 2.16 -4.47
CA LEU A 69 1.54 3.37 -3.76
C LEU A 69 2.32 4.59 -4.25
N GLN A 70 3.62 4.43 -4.50
CA GLN A 70 4.44 5.49 -5.09
C GLN A 70 3.92 5.87 -6.48
N ALA A 71 3.45 4.91 -7.28
CA ALA A 71 2.87 5.15 -8.59
C ALA A 71 1.52 5.91 -8.53
N THR A 72 0.75 5.80 -7.41
CA THR A 72 -0.48 6.59 -7.25
C THR A 72 -0.21 8.10 -7.25
N LEU A 73 0.97 8.53 -6.79
CA LEU A 73 1.37 9.94 -6.80
C LEU A 73 1.49 10.50 -8.22
N ASP A 74 1.73 9.66 -9.22
CA ASP A 74 1.80 10.10 -10.62
C ASP A 74 0.44 10.57 -11.13
N GLN A 75 -0.65 10.03 -10.61
CA GLN A 75 -2.00 10.54 -10.95
C GLN A 75 -2.20 11.97 -10.42
N GLY A 76 -1.70 12.27 -9.24
CA GLY A 76 -1.68 13.63 -8.71
C GLY A 76 -0.81 14.59 -9.55
N ARG A 77 0.39 14.15 -9.97
CA ARG A 77 1.26 14.93 -10.87
C ARG A 77 0.58 15.21 -12.20
N LYS A 78 -0.07 14.20 -12.79
CA LYS A 78 -0.85 14.36 -14.03
C LYS A 78 -2.03 15.32 -13.86
N ALA A 79 -2.69 15.31 -12.70
CA ALA A 79 -3.76 16.26 -12.38
C ALA A 79 -3.23 17.70 -12.33
N LEU A 80 -2.12 17.95 -11.62
CA LEU A 80 -1.47 19.26 -11.55
C LEU A 80 -1.04 19.77 -12.93
N ALA A 81 -0.47 18.93 -13.77
CA ALA A 81 -0.09 19.27 -15.14
C ALA A 81 -1.29 19.71 -16.00
N ARG A 82 -2.51 19.33 -15.61
CA ARG A 82 -3.78 19.73 -16.24
C ARG A 82 -4.50 20.87 -15.51
N GLY A 83 -3.83 21.55 -14.57
CA GLY A 83 -4.41 22.61 -13.76
C GLY A 83 -5.46 22.17 -12.74
N LYS A 84 -5.49 20.86 -12.38
CA LYS A 84 -6.42 20.29 -11.41
C LYS A 84 -5.72 20.02 -10.08
N PRO A 85 -6.44 20.07 -8.94
CA PRO A 85 -5.85 19.75 -7.65
C PRO A 85 -5.40 18.27 -7.60
N ALA A 86 -4.20 18.04 -7.02
CA ALA A 86 -3.59 16.71 -6.98
C ALA A 86 -4.32 15.72 -6.06
N LEU A 87 -4.79 16.19 -4.90
CA LEU A 87 -5.29 15.33 -3.84
C LEU A 87 -6.48 14.46 -4.26
N PRO A 88 -7.53 14.98 -4.92
CA PRO A 88 -8.64 14.12 -5.39
C PRO A 88 -8.18 13.00 -6.33
N ALA A 89 -7.18 13.27 -7.18
CA ALA A 89 -6.64 12.27 -8.10
C ALA A 89 -5.82 11.19 -7.38
N VAL A 90 -5.05 11.58 -6.36
CA VAL A 90 -4.31 10.64 -5.49
C VAL A 90 -5.30 9.78 -4.70
N ILE A 91 -6.33 10.37 -4.11
CA ILE A 91 -7.36 9.61 -3.35
C ILE A 91 -8.05 8.60 -4.26
N ALA A 92 -8.45 8.99 -5.46
CA ALA A 92 -9.11 8.07 -6.40
C ALA A 92 -8.19 6.90 -6.80
N ALA A 93 -6.91 7.19 -7.09
CA ALA A 93 -5.93 6.15 -7.41
C ALA A 93 -5.68 5.20 -6.22
N HIS A 94 -5.66 5.72 -5.00
CA HIS A 94 -5.50 4.94 -3.77
C HIS A 94 -6.72 4.06 -3.49
N TRP A 95 -7.92 4.59 -3.70
CA TRP A 95 -9.16 3.85 -3.59
C TRP A 95 -9.18 2.65 -4.53
N GLN A 96 -8.82 2.88 -5.81
CA GLN A 96 -8.72 1.84 -6.81
C GLN A 96 -7.68 0.78 -6.43
N LEU A 97 -6.47 1.21 -6.04
CA LEU A 97 -5.41 0.30 -5.61
C LEU A 97 -5.85 -0.55 -4.42
N HIS A 98 -6.57 0.04 -3.46
CA HIS A 98 -7.07 -0.71 -2.31
C HIS A 98 -8.12 -1.76 -2.71
N ALA A 99 -8.98 -1.48 -3.68
CA ALA A 99 -9.93 -2.45 -4.22
C ALA A 99 -9.21 -3.63 -4.90
N GLU A 100 -8.12 -3.37 -5.61
CA GLU A 100 -7.31 -4.38 -6.31
C GLU A 100 -6.38 -5.15 -5.38
N ARG A 101 -5.80 -4.51 -4.36
CA ARG A 101 -4.72 -5.01 -3.50
C ARG A 101 -5.08 -5.12 -2.02
N GLY A 102 -6.37 -5.23 -1.69
CA GLY A 102 -6.85 -5.22 -0.30
C GLY A 102 -6.21 -6.25 0.62
N LEU A 103 -5.78 -7.42 0.10
CA LEU A 103 -5.02 -8.43 0.87
C LEU A 103 -3.64 -7.92 1.25
N GLN A 104 -2.91 -7.28 0.32
CA GLN A 104 -1.58 -6.72 0.59
C GLN A 104 -1.64 -5.59 1.61
N PHE A 105 -2.65 -4.71 1.54
CA PHE A 105 -2.86 -3.68 2.57
C PHE A 105 -3.05 -4.30 3.95
N ARG A 106 -3.85 -5.36 4.07
CA ARG A 106 -4.05 -6.06 5.34
C ARG A 106 -2.77 -6.71 5.87
N LEU A 107 -1.97 -7.33 5.00
CA LEU A 107 -0.68 -7.90 5.39
C LEU A 107 0.30 -6.81 5.83
N ALA A 108 0.38 -5.70 5.10
CA ALA A 108 1.24 -4.57 5.44
C ALA A 108 0.85 -3.89 6.76
N ASP A 109 -0.42 -3.92 7.15
CA ASP A 109 -0.88 -3.38 8.43
C ASP A 109 -0.64 -4.37 9.59
N ARG A 110 -1.01 -5.64 9.41
CA ARG A 110 -1.01 -6.63 10.48
C ARG A 110 0.34 -7.32 10.69
N ASP A 111 1.03 -7.68 9.60
CA ASP A 111 2.14 -8.63 9.64
C ASP A 111 3.52 -7.96 9.46
N LEU A 112 3.59 -6.64 9.39
CA LEU A 112 4.86 -5.88 9.29
C LEU A 112 5.84 -6.24 10.43
N CYS A 113 5.32 -6.45 11.64
CA CYS A 113 6.11 -6.84 12.81
C CYS A 113 6.73 -8.24 12.69
N CYS A 114 6.31 -9.06 11.73
CA CYS A 114 6.86 -10.40 11.47
C CYS A 114 8.11 -10.38 10.60
N LEU A 115 8.46 -9.25 10.02
CA LEU A 115 9.68 -9.05 9.23
C LEU A 115 10.89 -8.89 10.14
N SER A 116 12.08 -9.18 9.61
CA SER A 116 13.34 -8.89 10.30
C SER A 116 13.54 -7.38 10.47
N ASP A 117 14.33 -6.97 11.48
CA ASP A 117 14.65 -5.56 11.75
C ASP A 117 15.21 -4.87 10.50
N GLN A 118 16.05 -5.57 9.72
CA GLN A 118 16.62 -5.04 8.48
C GLN A 118 15.55 -4.79 7.41
N GLN A 119 14.60 -5.72 7.24
CA GLN A 119 13.49 -5.57 6.29
C GLN A 119 12.55 -4.45 6.73
N GLN A 120 12.22 -4.38 8.03
CA GLN A 120 11.42 -3.29 8.59
C GLN A 120 12.07 -1.92 8.36
N ALA A 121 13.39 -1.80 8.59
CA ALA A 121 14.13 -0.56 8.36
C ALA A 121 14.10 -0.14 6.88
N ARG A 122 14.25 -1.10 5.95
CA ARG A 122 14.14 -0.82 4.50
C ARG A 122 12.74 -0.31 4.13
N LEU A 123 11.69 -1.00 4.58
CA LEU A 123 10.31 -0.56 4.33
C LEU A 123 10.00 0.80 4.95
N ALA A 124 10.56 1.12 6.14
CA ALA A 124 10.41 2.43 6.75
C ALA A 124 10.94 3.55 5.84
N LEU A 125 12.08 3.33 5.15
CA LEU A 125 12.61 4.29 4.17
C LEU A 125 11.70 4.46 2.96
N VAL A 126 11.13 3.37 2.44
CA VAL A 126 10.18 3.43 1.31
C VAL A 126 8.92 4.20 1.71
N ARG A 127 8.38 3.93 2.91
CA ARG A 127 7.24 4.65 3.48
C ARG A 127 7.51 6.15 3.63
N LEU A 128 8.66 6.52 4.20
CA LEU A 128 9.05 7.91 4.34
C LEU A 128 9.15 8.63 2.99
N ARG A 129 9.70 7.96 1.97
CA ARG A 129 9.77 8.51 0.60
C ARG A 129 8.38 8.76 0.03
N TYR A 130 7.47 7.80 0.18
CA TYR A 130 6.07 7.96 -0.25
C TYR A 130 5.40 9.14 0.47
N GLN A 131 5.49 9.21 1.80
CA GLN A 131 4.89 10.27 2.62
C GLN A 131 5.44 11.65 2.26
N ALA A 132 6.75 11.77 2.05
CA ALA A 132 7.38 13.01 1.61
C ALA A 132 6.93 13.43 0.20
N GLY A 133 6.79 12.46 -0.71
CA GLY A 133 6.25 12.68 -2.06
C GLY A 133 4.80 13.14 -2.04
N LEU A 134 3.98 12.53 -1.19
CA LEU A 134 2.58 12.90 -0.98
C LEU A 134 2.46 14.34 -0.46
N LEU A 135 3.19 14.69 0.60
CA LEU A 135 3.18 16.04 1.17
C LEU A 135 3.60 17.11 0.16
N LYS A 136 4.68 16.87 -0.59
CA LYS A 136 5.12 17.79 -1.66
C LYS A 136 4.04 18.03 -2.72
N LEU A 137 3.23 17.01 -2.97
CA LEU A 137 2.21 17.05 -4.01
C LEU A 137 0.93 17.75 -3.54
N VAL A 138 0.49 17.47 -2.30
CA VAL A 138 -0.82 17.95 -1.79
C VAL A 138 -0.72 19.23 -0.97
N ALA A 139 0.44 19.54 -0.46
CA ALA A 139 0.68 20.71 0.39
C ALA A 139 2.02 21.39 0.10
N PRO A 140 2.28 21.79 -1.16
CA PRO A 140 3.57 22.37 -1.54
C PRO A 140 3.90 23.68 -0.81
N GLN A 141 2.90 24.38 -0.28
CA GLN A 141 3.03 25.67 0.42
C GLN A 141 2.81 25.55 1.93
N THR A 142 2.83 24.34 2.48
CA THR A 142 2.65 24.15 3.93
C THR A 142 3.74 24.89 4.71
N ARG A 143 3.36 25.50 5.83
CA ARG A 143 4.28 26.11 6.78
C ARG A 143 4.80 25.13 7.84
N LEU A 144 4.29 23.90 7.85
CA LEU A 144 4.77 22.84 8.73
C LEU A 144 6.22 22.50 8.41
N SER A 145 7.00 22.24 9.43
CA SER A 145 8.41 21.83 9.33
C SER A 145 8.77 20.84 10.42
N GLY A 146 9.94 20.23 10.32
CA GLY A 146 10.46 19.32 11.33
C GLY A 146 9.52 18.17 11.69
N PRO A 147 9.38 17.84 12.99
CA PRO A 147 8.57 16.71 13.45
C PRO A 147 7.09 16.82 13.06
N ALA A 148 6.52 18.03 13.06
CA ALA A 148 5.11 18.26 12.72
C ALA A 148 4.82 17.88 11.25
N LEU A 149 5.71 18.23 10.33
CA LEU A 149 5.59 17.84 8.92
C LEU A 149 5.66 16.32 8.74
N VAL A 150 6.60 15.66 9.42
CA VAL A 150 6.76 14.21 9.38
C VAL A 150 5.50 13.52 9.93
N ALA A 151 5.02 13.94 11.10
CA ALA A 151 3.83 13.39 11.73
C ALA A 151 2.58 13.56 10.84
N THR A 152 2.43 14.72 10.18
CA THR A 152 1.33 14.97 9.24
C THR A 152 1.41 14.04 8.02
N GLY A 153 2.58 13.84 7.46
CA GLY A 153 2.78 12.89 6.36
C GLY A 153 2.45 11.46 6.75
N GLN A 154 2.84 11.04 7.95
CA GLN A 154 2.51 9.73 8.50
C GLN A 154 1.01 9.56 8.71
N ALA A 155 0.35 10.53 9.33
CA ALA A 155 -1.09 10.51 9.55
C ALA A 155 -1.86 10.43 8.23
N LEU A 156 -1.47 11.24 7.24
CA LEU A 156 -2.10 11.26 5.93
C LEU A 156 -1.95 9.93 5.20
N GLY A 157 -0.73 9.37 5.19
CA GLY A 157 -0.46 8.06 4.62
C GLY A 157 -1.27 6.94 5.30
N THR A 158 -1.39 6.99 6.63
CA THR A 158 -2.21 6.04 7.40
C THR A 158 -3.68 6.14 7.04
N LEU A 159 -4.23 7.36 6.98
CA LEU A 159 -5.63 7.57 6.59
C LEU A 159 -5.89 7.06 5.16
N LEU A 160 -5.02 7.36 4.21
CA LEU A 160 -5.13 6.85 2.85
C LEU A 160 -5.13 5.33 2.79
N ASN A 161 -4.30 4.67 3.60
CA ASN A 161 -4.17 3.22 3.59
C ASN A 161 -5.33 2.49 4.30
N GLN A 162 -5.93 3.10 5.32
CA GLN A 162 -6.91 2.41 6.16
C GLN A 162 -8.36 2.76 5.86
N LEU A 163 -8.65 4.03 5.48
CA LEU A 163 -10.02 4.46 5.20
C LEU A 163 -10.73 3.63 4.13
N PRO A 164 -10.11 3.23 3.01
CA PRO A 164 -10.80 2.41 2.01
C PRO A 164 -11.31 1.09 2.59
N GLY A 165 -10.47 0.37 3.35
CA GLY A 165 -10.87 -0.89 3.98
C GLY A 165 -12.00 -0.71 4.99
N TRP A 166 -12.03 0.42 5.67
CA TRP A 166 -13.10 0.78 6.60
C TRP A 166 -14.42 1.03 5.88
N LEU A 167 -14.39 1.77 4.78
CA LEU A 167 -15.58 2.19 4.06
C LEU A 167 -16.16 1.06 3.20
N GLN A 168 -15.32 0.27 2.53
CA GLN A 168 -15.74 -0.85 1.69
C GLN A 168 -16.51 -1.94 2.46
N GLY A 169 -16.25 -2.10 3.76
CA GLY A 169 -16.95 -3.07 4.62
C GLY A 169 -18.33 -2.61 5.15
N ARG A 170 -18.83 -1.43 4.75
CA ARG A 170 -20.03 -0.79 5.33
C ARG A 170 -21.28 -0.81 4.44
N GLY A 171 -21.23 -1.51 3.31
CA GLY A 171 -22.38 -1.58 2.39
C GLY A 171 -22.65 -0.30 1.60
N LEU A 172 -21.70 0.65 1.58
CA LEU A 172 -21.76 1.84 0.75
C LEU A 172 -21.56 1.47 -0.74
N ALA A 173 -22.23 2.19 -1.63
CA ALA A 173 -21.90 2.13 -3.05
C ALA A 173 -20.46 2.64 -3.27
N GLU A 174 -19.78 2.11 -4.28
CA GLU A 174 -18.37 2.41 -4.52
C GLU A 174 -18.09 3.92 -4.68
N ASP A 175 -18.93 4.60 -5.45
CA ASP A 175 -18.85 6.04 -5.68
C ASP A 175 -19.18 6.87 -4.42
N GLU A 176 -20.04 6.36 -3.56
CA GLU A 176 -20.40 6.99 -2.29
C GLU A 176 -19.23 6.89 -1.30
N GLY A 177 -18.61 5.70 -1.19
CA GLY A 177 -17.41 5.47 -0.38
C GLY A 177 -16.26 6.38 -0.81
N LEU A 178 -16.00 6.48 -2.11
CA LEU A 178 -14.97 7.37 -2.64
C LEU A 178 -15.26 8.85 -2.33
N ARG A 179 -16.49 9.31 -2.53
CA ARG A 179 -16.90 10.70 -2.20
C ARG A 179 -16.71 11.00 -0.72
N LEU A 180 -17.09 10.07 0.15
CA LEU A 180 -16.92 10.23 1.61
C LEU A 180 -15.44 10.32 1.99
N MET A 181 -14.59 9.43 1.43
CA MET A 181 -13.14 9.47 1.64
C MET A 181 -12.54 10.81 1.17
N GLN A 182 -12.95 11.30 0.00
CA GLN A 182 -12.51 12.59 -0.51
C GLN A 182 -12.90 13.74 0.43
N SER A 183 -14.15 13.77 0.89
CA SER A 183 -14.64 14.82 1.80
C SER A 183 -13.89 14.84 3.13
N LEU A 184 -13.65 13.67 3.72
CA LEU A 184 -12.90 13.54 4.97
C LEU A 184 -11.46 14.02 4.83
N LEU A 185 -10.75 13.55 3.80
CA LEU A 185 -9.34 13.88 3.61
C LEU A 185 -9.13 15.33 3.18
N LEU A 186 -9.99 15.88 2.32
CA LEU A 186 -9.95 17.29 1.95
C LEU A 186 -10.15 18.18 3.16
N GLY A 187 -11.14 17.88 4.00
CA GLY A 187 -11.41 18.65 5.21
C GLY A 187 -10.26 18.62 6.22
N VAL A 188 -9.66 17.44 6.44
CA VAL A 188 -8.49 17.29 7.32
C VAL A 188 -7.30 18.10 6.78
N ILE A 189 -6.99 17.98 5.49
CA ILE A 189 -5.85 18.65 4.88
C ILE A 189 -6.02 20.15 4.86
N GLU A 190 -7.19 20.67 4.46
CA GLU A 190 -7.45 22.10 4.45
C GLU A 190 -7.27 22.71 5.83
N ARG A 191 -7.79 22.07 6.86
CA ARG A 191 -7.70 22.57 8.22
C ARG A 191 -6.28 22.45 8.79
N THR A 192 -5.64 21.29 8.64
CA THR A 192 -4.33 21.04 9.23
C THR A 192 -3.19 21.79 8.53
N LEU A 193 -3.29 21.97 7.20
CA LEU A 193 -2.18 22.52 6.41
C LEU A 193 -2.33 24.00 6.08
N LYS A 194 -3.56 24.54 6.10
CA LYS A 194 -3.81 25.97 5.92
C LYS A 194 -3.83 26.74 7.25
N ASP A 195 -4.39 26.13 8.31
CA ASP A 195 -4.55 26.75 9.65
C ASP A 195 -3.36 26.46 10.58
N ALA A 196 -2.29 25.84 10.14
CA ALA A 196 -1.08 25.64 10.94
C ALA A 196 -0.37 26.99 11.23
N VAL A 197 -1.13 27.88 11.86
CA VAL A 197 -0.70 29.09 12.56
C VAL A 197 -1.16 28.92 14.00
N ILE A 198 -0.39 28.19 14.79
CA ILE A 198 -0.34 28.36 16.25
C ILE A 198 1.13 28.55 16.60
#